data_6c7b639797339aadd8105014d13202e2
#
_entry.id   6c7b639797339aadd8105014d13202e2
#
_cell.length_a   1.000
_cell.length_b   1.000
_cell.length_c   1.000
_cell.angle_alpha   90.00
_cell.angle_beta   90.00
_cell.angle_gamma   90.00
#
_symmetry.space_group_name_H-M   'P 1'
#
loop_
_entity.id
_entity.type
_entity.pdbx_description
1 polymer ?
#
loop_
_entity_poly.entity_id
_entity_poly.type
_entity_poly.pdbx_seq_one_letter_code
_entity_poly.pdbx_strand_id
1 'polypeptide(L)'
;MNSVEADVVIVGGGLAGLSAAIYLGRGRRKTLVIDAGKSMARWEPDVQNYLGFPRGISGTDLLKRAREQAVRYGVRIRNDKIVEASRGEDGFSLRSEKRSYRCKRLLLATGIFHIPPDIPGIKPCLGHSLFFCKDCDGYRIQRKAVGIYGWTNETVEYALGMLFYTSCVSIVTDGREPRWDELHAAWIREYHIPVYARKISGVNRRKNQIEALKFDDEAELLIEALFTTRGDIYFHNLAKSLGAKINSDGEVDVNLDMRTSVSGLYAAGCVTPANCQMIIAAGQGATA
;
A
#
# COMPACT_ATOMS: atom_id res chain seq x y z
N MET A 1 25.04 5.38 23.54
CA MET A 1 23.56 5.47 23.47
C MET A 1 22.97 4.23 24.13
N ASN A 2 22.03 4.37 25.06
CA ASN A 2 21.40 3.21 25.70
C ASN A 2 20.61 2.41 24.65
N SER A 3 21.00 1.16 24.43
CA SER A 3 20.31 0.24 23.52
C SER A 3 19.01 -0.26 24.16
N VAL A 4 17.91 -0.26 23.41
CA VAL A 4 16.63 -0.83 23.84
C VAL A 4 16.54 -2.27 23.36
N GLU A 5 16.39 -3.23 24.31
CA GLU A 5 16.34 -4.65 24.00
C GLU A 5 14.90 -5.20 24.01
N ALA A 6 14.63 -6.11 23.07
CA ALA A 6 13.40 -6.88 22.97
C ALA A 6 13.69 -8.31 22.47
N ASP A 7 12.78 -9.26 22.67
CA ASP A 7 12.88 -10.57 22.03
C ASP A 7 12.61 -10.41 20.54
N VAL A 8 11.58 -9.62 20.19
CA VAL A 8 11.20 -9.34 18.83
C VAL A 8 11.05 -7.84 18.62
N VAL A 9 11.66 -7.31 17.56
CA VAL A 9 11.39 -5.98 17.03
C VAL A 9 10.58 -6.13 15.75
N ILE A 10 9.52 -5.32 15.62
CA ILE A 10 8.70 -5.19 14.42
C ILE A 10 8.92 -3.79 13.86
N VAL A 11 9.35 -3.70 12.62
CA VAL A 11 9.50 -2.42 11.90
C VAL A 11 8.28 -2.21 11.00
N GLY A 12 7.45 -1.25 11.38
CA GLY A 12 6.18 -0.91 10.74
C GLY A 12 4.98 -1.22 11.63
N GLY A 13 4.20 -0.18 11.91
CA GLY A 13 2.96 -0.24 12.70
C GLY A 13 1.69 -0.20 11.83
N GLY A 14 1.77 -0.80 10.63
CA GLY A 14 0.61 -1.13 9.80
C GLY A 14 -0.12 -2.37 10.30
N LEU A 15 -1.14 -2.83 9.55
CA LEU A 15 -1.97 -3.96 9.99
C LEU A 15 -1.18 -5.26 10.12
N ALA A 16 -0.20 -5.54 9.26
CA ALA A 16 0.67 -6.70 9.40
C ALA A 16 1.48 -6.66 10.71
N GLY A 17 2.17 -5.54 10.96
CA GLY A 17 3.00 -5.41 12.16
C GLY A 17 2.18 -5.40 13.45
N LEU A 18 1.01 -4.78 13.47
CA LEU A 18 0.12 -4.76 14.64
C LEU A 18 -0.52 -6.13 14.89
N SER A 19 -0.90 -6.87 13.84
CA SER A 19 -1.40 -8.23 13.97
C SER A 19 -0.34 -9.15 14.58
N ALA A 20 0.88 -9.15 14.04
CA ALA A 20 2.01 -9.88 14.61
C ALA A 20 2.27 -9.50 16.09
N ALA A 21 2.23 -8.21 16.40
CA ALA A 21 2.44 -7.69 17.74
C ALA A 21 1.41 -8.23 18.74
N ILE A 22 0.13 -8.34 18.34
CA ILE A 22 -0.93 -8.91 19.17
C ILE A 22 -0.63 -10.38 19.50
N TYR A 23 -0.24 -11.21 18.52
CA TYR A 23 0.08 -12.62 18.74
C TYR A 23 1.33 -12.79 19.63
N LEU A 24 2.37 -12.02 19.37
CA LEU A 24 3.61 -12.05 20.17
C LEU A 24 3.37 -11.58 21.61
N GLY A 25 2.57 -10.50 21.80
CA GLY A 25 2.19 -10.01 23.12
C GLY A 25 1.39 -11.06 23.92
N ARG A 26 0.41 -11.70 23.28
CA ARG A 26 -0.34 -12.83 23.87
C ARG A 26 0.56 -14.01 24.21
N GLY A 27 1.57 -14.27 23.38
CA GLY A 27 2.63 -15.26 23.62
C GLY A 27 3.67 -14.80 24.65
N ARG A 28 3.44 -13.68 25.36
CA ARG A 28 4.33 -13.12 26.41
C ARG A 28 5.76 -12.86 25.94
N ARG A 29 5.96 -12.56 24.64
CA ARG A 29 7.26 -12.15 24.12
C ARG A 29 7.46 -10.64 24.36
N LYS A 30 8.66 -10.27 24.77
CA LYS A 30 9.04 -8.86 24.93
C LYS A 30 9.12 -8.23 23.53
N THR A 31 8.01 -7.62 23.08
CA THR A 31 7.80 -7.12 21.73
C THR A 31 7.85 -5.61 21.69
N LEU A 32 8.57 -5.08 20.70
CA LEU A 32 8.64 -3.65 20.40
C LEU A 32 8.28 -3.41 18.94
N VAL A 33 7.25 -2.61 18.70
CA VAL A 33 6.91 -2.07 17.38
C VAL A 33 7.55 -0.70 17.21
N ILE A 34 8.26 -0.50 16.11
CA ILE A 34 8.84 0.79 15.71
C ILE A 34 8.09 1.26 14.46
N ASP A 35 7.35 2.34 14.58
CA ASP A 35 6.43 2.81 13.55
C ASP A 35 6.72 4.26 13.19
N ALA A 36 7.00 4.51 11.91
CA ALA A 36 7.19 5.86 11.38
C ALA A 36 5.86 6.62 11.15
N GLY A 37 4.72 5.99 11.43
CA GLY A 37 3.40 6.62 11.30
C GLY A 37 2.89 6.81 9.87
N LYS A 38 3.48 6.12 8.89
CA LYS A 38 3.21 6.32 7.45
C LYS A 38 2.45 5.16 6.79
N SER A 39 1.65 4.41 7.55
CA SER A 39 0.85 3.31 6.99
C SER A 39 -0.12 3.83 5.91
N MET A 40 -0.16 3.17 4.75
CA MET A 40 -1.07 3.46 3.65
C MET A 40 -2.55 3.35 4.05
N ALA A 41 -2.88 2.51 5.04
CA ALA A 41 -4.23 2.41 5.57
C ALA A 41 -4.82 3.77 6.01
N ARG A 42 -3.98 4.76 6.35
CA ARG A 42 -4.44 6.11 6.72
C ARG A 42 -5.07 6.90 5.57
N TRP A 43 -4.83 6.47 4.34
CA TRP A 43 -5.40 7.12 3.14
C TRP A 43 -6.81 6.65 2.83
N GLU A 44 -7.27 5.58 3.50
CA GLU A 44 -8.59 5.01 3.29
C GLU A 44 -9.58 5.54 4.34
N PRO A 45 -10.46 6.47 3.96
CA PRO A 45 -11.46 7.00 4.87
C PRO A 45 -12.59 6.02 5.16
N ASP A 46 -12.79 5.02 4.30
CA ASP A 46 -13.92 4.08 4.35
C ASP A 46 -13.55 2.71 3.80
N VAL A 47 -12.98 1.87 4.65
CA VAL A 47 -12.60 0.47 4.36
C VAL A 47 -13.83 -0.41 4.49
N GLN A 48 -14.37 -0.91 3.39
CA GLN A 48 -15.59 -1.72 3.36
C GLN A 48 -15.32 -3.24 3.27
N ASN A 49 -14.10 -3.63 2.94
CA ASN A 49 -13.69 -5.01 2.69
C ASN A 49 -12.91 -5.65 3.86
N TYR A 50 -12.96 -5.05 5.05
CA TYR A 50 -12.35 -5.64 6.24
C TYR A 50 -13.40 -6.39 7.06
N LEU A 51 -13.22 -7.70 7.20
CA LEU A 51 -14.14 -8.59 7.90
C LEU A 51 -14.44 -8.09 9.33
N GLY A 52 -15.73 -8.10 9.71
CA GLY A 52 -16.19 -7.68 11.04
C GLY A 52 -16.68 -6.22 11.12
N PHE A 53 -16.60 -5.47 10.02
CA PHE A 53 -17.09 -4.08 9.95
C PHE A 53 -18.15 -3.91 8.85
N PRO A 54 -19.40 -4.33 9.08
CA PRO A 54 -20.45 -4.36 8.05
C PRO A 54 -20.87 -2.98 7.53
N ARG A 55 -20.47 -1.92 8.20
CA ARG A 55 -20.70 -0.52 7.78
C ARG A 55 -19.39 0.20 7.45
N GLY A 56 -18.32 -0.57 7.20
CA GLY A 56 -16.98 -0.02 6.99
C GLY A 56 -16.33 0.54 8.27
N ILE A 57 -15.10 0.94 8.12
CA ILE A 57 -14.31 1.60 9.15
C ILE A 57 -13.24 2.45 8.46
N SER A 58 -12.88 3.61 9.01
CA SER A 58 -11.71 4.32 8.50
C SER A 58 -10.43 3.53 8.78
N GLY A 59 -9.47 3.55 7.86
CA GLY A 59 -8.18 2.91 8.08
C GLY A 59 -7.43 3.48 9.27
N THR A 60 -7.67 4.76 9.59
CA THR A 60 -7.12 5.41 10.81
C THR A 60 -7.71 4.81 12.08
N ASP A 61 -9.03 4.59 12.14
CA ASP A 61 -9.69 3.99 13.31
C ASP A 61 -9.34 2.50 13.43
N LEU A 62 -9.22 1.79 12.32
CA LEU A 62 -8.77 0.39 12.31
C LEU A 62 -7.35 0.27 12.91
N LEU A 63 -6.42 1.11 12.48
CA LEU A 63 -5.06 1.17 13.04
C LEU A 63 -5.08 1.54 14.52
N LYS A 64 -5.91 2.50 14.95
CA LYS A 64 -6.06 2.90 16.35
C LYS A 64 -6.49 1.72 17.20
N ARG A 65 -7.57 1.03 16.82
CA ARG A 65 -8.07 -0.17 17.54
C ARG A 65 -7.03 -1.29 17.60
N ALA A 66 -6.31 -1.55 16.50
CA ALA A 66 -5.25 -2.56 16.48
C ALA A 66 -4.09 -2.20 17.41
N ARG A 67 -3.71 -0.90 17.51
CA ARG A 67 -2.69 -0.42 18.46
C ARG A 67 -3.14 -0.60 19.91
N GLU A 68 -4.36 -0.21 20.23
CA GLU A 68 -4.95 -0.38 21.56
C GLU A 68 -4.95 -1.87 21.97
N GLN A 69 -5.32 -2.74 21.04
CA GLN A 69 -5.31 -4.19 21.26
C GLN A 69 -3.88 -4.73 21.52
N ALA A 70 -2.88 -4.31 20.73
CA ALA A 70 -1.51 -4.72 20.94
C ALA A 70 -0.95 -4.26 22.30
N VAL A 71 -1.18 -3.00 22.65
CA VAL A 71 -0.74 -2.41 23.94
C VAL A 71 -1.37 -3.12 25.13
N ARG A 72 -2.64 -3.54 25.04
CA ARG A 72 -3.33 -4.34 26.08
C ARG A 72 -2.57 -5.62 26.44
N TYR A 73 -1.82 -6.20 25.50
CA TYR A 73 -0.99 -7.40 25.71
C TYR A 73 0.48 -7.07 26.03
N GLY A 74 0.78 -5.84 26.47
CA GLY A 74 2.10 -5.45 26.91
C GLY A 74 3.10 -5.10 25.80
N VAL A 75 2.64 -5.00 24.55
CA VAL A 75 3.49 -4.57 23.44
C VAL A 75 3.83 -3.08 23.59
N ARG A 76 5.11 -2.76 23.44
CA ARG A 76 5.57 -1.37 23.40
C ARG A 76 5.57 -0.89 21.94
N ILE A 77 5.02 0.30 21.69
CA ILE A 77 5.00 0.92 20.37
C ILE A 77 5.74 2.25 20.46
N ARG A 78 6.72 2.45 19.58
CA ARG A 78 7.49 3.70 19.50
C ARG A 78 7.30 4.36 18.15
N ASN A 79 7.04 5.65 18.17
CA ASN A 79 7.08 6.48 16.96
C ASN A 79 8.55 6.81 16.67
N ASP A 80 9.13 6.08 15.73
CA ASP A 80 10.53 6.24 15.28
C ASP A 80 10.68 5.62 13.87
N LYS A 81 11.78 5.96 13.19
CA LYS A 81 12.09 5.44 11.86
C LYS A 81 13.44 4.73 11.87
N ILE A 82 13.45 3.43 11.60
CA ILE A 82 14.68 2.68 11.41
C ILE A 82 15.30 3.07 10.06
N VAL A 83 16.58 3.40 10.09
CA VAL A 83 17.38 3.79 8.92
C VAL A 83 18.42 2.75 8.56
N GLU A 84 18.86 1.95 9.53
CA GLU A 84 19.85 0.89 9.34
C GLU A 84 19.49 -0.34 10.17
N ALA A 85 19.86 -1.49 9.65
CA ALA A 85 19.81 -2.76 10.36
C ALA A 85 21.03 -3.60 10.00
N SER A 86 21.55 -4.32 10.98
CA SER A 86 22.64 -5.28 10.83
C SER A 86 22.33 -6.55 11.58
N ARG A 87 22.89 -7.68 11.13
CA ARG A 87 22.81 -8.98 11.78
C ARG A 87 24.12 -9.26 12.50
N GLY A 88 24.04 -9.70 13.77
CA GLY A 88 25.14 -10.20 14.57
C GLY A 88 24.94 -11.67 14.94
N GLU A 89 25.80 -12.22 15.78
CA GLU A 89 25.74 -13.61 16.27
C GLU A 89 24.45 -13.86 17.06
N ASP A 90 24.04 -12.92 17.93
CA ASP A 90 22.91 -13.06 18.85
C ASP A 90 21.59 -12.48 18.34
N GLY A 91 21.52 -12.06 17.07
CA GLY A 91 20.31 -11.48 16.50
C GLY A 91 20.55 -10.22 15.65
N PHE A 92 19.71 -9.20 15.84
CA PHE A 92 19.73 -8.00 15.02
C PHE A 92 19.96 -6.74 15.83
N SER A 93 20.72 -5.82 15.26
CA SER A 93 20.91 -4.45 15.73
C SER A 93 20.27 -3.49 14.74
N LEU A 94 19.46 -2.55 15.24
CA LEU A 94 18.79 -1.55 14.41
C LEU A 94 19.13 -0.16 14.91
N ARG A 95 19.22 0.79 14.00
CA ARG A 95 19.50 2.19 14.29
C ARG A 95 18.43 3.08 13.67
N SER A 96 17.91 3.99 14.48
CA SER A 96 17.21 5.18 14.02
C SER A 96 18.13 6.39 14.16
N GLU A 97 17.69 7.57 13.73
CA GLU A 97 18.41 8.81 13.96
C GLU A 97 18.61 9.12 15.45
N LYS A 98 17.74 8.61 16.31
CA LYS A 98 17.69 8.97 17.73
C LYS A 98 18.17 7.87 18.67
N ARG A 99 18.11 6.60 18.27
CA ARG A 99 18.27 5.46 19.17
C ARG A 99 18.81 4.21 18.46
N SER A 100 19.33 3.29 19.28
CA SER A 100 19.68 1.93 18.87
C SER A 100 18.77 0.91 19.53
N TYR A 101 18.51 -0.20 18.85
CA TYR A 101 17.64 -1.27 19.29
C TYR A 101 18.33 -2.62 19.03
N ARG A 102 18.07 -3.62 19.89
CA ARG A 102 18.55 -4.98 19.70
C ARG A 102 17.42 -5.98 19.86
N CYS A 103 17.42 -7.05 19.08
CA CYS A 103 16.44 -8.12 19.18
C CYS A 103 16.99 -9.46 18.68
N LYS A 104 16.40 -10.55 19.17
CA LYS A 104 16.72 -11.91 18.71
C LYS A 104 16.08 -12.23 17.38
N ARG A 105 14.89 -11.66 17.10
CA ARG A 105 14.12 -11.85 15.87
C ARG A 105 13.64 -10.50 15.37
N LEU A 106 13.58 -10.36 14.06
CA LEU A 106 13.16 -9.13 13.39
C LEU A 106 12.04 -9.43 12.41
N LEU A 107 10.93 -8.69 12.50
CA LEU A 107 9.87 -8.69 11.51
C LEU A 107 9.86 -7.35 10.77
N LEU A 108 9.96 -7.39 9.45
CA LEU A 108 9.78 -6.24 8.57
C LEU A 108 8.34 -6.21 8.06
N ALA A 109 7.56 -5.28 8.57
CA ALA A 109 6.19 -4.97 8.14
C ALA A 109 6.15 -3.57 7.53
N THR A 110 7.14 -3.27 6.68
CA THR A 110 7.46 -1.94 6.18
C THR A 110 6.51 -1.45 5.10
N GLY A 111 5.81 -2.39 4.42
CA GLY A 111 4.77 -2.12 3.44
C GLY A 111 5.29 -1.44 2.17
N ILE A 112 4.38 -0.73 1.51
CA ILE A 112 4.59 -0.02 0.24
C ILE A 112 4.12 1.43 0.34
N PHE A 113 4.39 2.18 -0.72
CA PHE A 113 3.82 3.48 -0.98
C PHE A 113 3.26 3.50 -2.40
N HIS A 114 1.92 3.63 -2.53
CA HIS A 114 1.27 3.85 -3.82
C HIS A 114 1.67 5.20 -4.39
N ILE A 115 2.08 5.25 -5.67
CA ILE A 115 2.52 6.48 -6.32
C ILE A 115 1.29 7.23 -6.85
N PRO A 116 0.85 8.33 -6.21
CA PRO A 116 -0.27 9.11 -6.73
C PRO A 116 0.11 9.83 -8.03
N PRO A 117 -0.85 10.15 -8.90
CA PRO A 117 -0.58 11.01 -10.05
C PRO A 117 -0.17 12.41 -9.58
N ASP A 118 0.76 13.02 -10.33
CA ASP A 118 1.21 14.39 -10.07
C ASP A 118 0.31 15.39 -10.82
N ILE A 119 -0.95 15.46 -10.37
CA ILE A 119 -1.97 16.36 -10.94
C ILE A 119 -2.24 17.49 -9.95
N PRO A 120 -2.12 18.76 -10.37
CA PRO A 120 -2.46 19.90 -9.50
C PRO A 120 -3.88 19.79 -8.94
N GLY A 121 -4.01 19.93 -7.62
CA GLY A 121 -5.31 19.91 -6.94
C GLY A 121 -5.89 18.53 -6.63
N ILE A 122 -5.26 17.40 -7.03
CA ILE A 122 -5.83 16.04 -6.88
C ILE A 122 -5.77 15.48 -5.45
N LYS A 123 -4.81 15.92 -4.61
CA LYS A 123 -4.55 15.35 -3.27
C LYS A 123 -5.78 15.21 -2.37
N PRO A 124 -6.72 16.17 -2.29
CA PRO A 124 -7.92 16.02 -1.46
C PRO A 124 -8.86 14.90 -1.91
N CYS A 125 -8.70 14.39 -3.14
CA CYS A 125 -9.51 13.32 -3.70
C CYS A 125 -9.08 11.91 -3.28
N LEU A 126 -7.91 11.77 -2.63
CA LEU A 126 -7.38 10.49 -2.16
C LEU A 126 -8.37 9.73 -1.27
N GLY A 127 -8.66 8.46 -1.61
CA GLY A 127 -9.60 7.59 -0.92
C GLY A 127 -11.09 7.99 -1.07
N HIS A 128 -11.39 9.06 -1.83
CA HIS A 128 -12.75 9.53 -2.06
C HIS A 128 -13.19 9.41 -3.52
N SER A 129 -12.34 9.83 -4.45
CA SER A 129 -12.53 9.75 -5.90
C SER A 129 -11.21 9.56 -6.67
N LEU A 130 -10.08 9.51 -5.97
CA LEU A 130 -8.79 9.02 -6.47
C LEU A 130 -8.44 7.73 -5.74
N PHE A 131 -8.29 6.64 -6.47
CA PHE A 131 -8.12 5.28 -5.95
C PHE A 131 -6.92 4.57 -6.56
N PHE A 132 -6.45 3.50 -5.88
CA PHE A 132 -5.34 2.67 -6.32
C PHE A 132 -5.75 1.20 -6.55
N CYS A 133 -6.91 0.80 -6.06
CA CYS A 133 -7.32 -0.60 -6.02
C CYS A 133 -8.74 -0.77 -6.57
N LYS A 134 -8.89 -1.42 -7.73
CA LYS A 134 -10.20 -1.70 -8.32
C LYS A 134 -11.05 -2.64 -7.45
N ASP A 135 -10.43 -3.62 -6.82
CA ASP A 135 -11.12 -4.62 -5.99
C ASP A 135 -11.59 -4.03 -4.64
N CYS A 136 -10.96 -2.92 -4.22
CA CYS A 136 -11.34 -2.20 -3.01
C CYS A 136 -12.49 -1.22 -3.26
N ASP A 137 -12.43 -0.47 -4.36
CA ASP A 137 -13.27 0.71 -4.59
C ASP A 137 -14.12 0.64 -5.85
N GLY A 138 -13.95 -0.40 -6.70
CA GLY A 138 -14.72 -0.57 -7.92
C GLY A 138 -16.23 -0.59 -7.70
N TYR A 139 -16.70 -1.17 -6.59
CA TYR A 139 -18.12 -1.18 -6.24
C TYR A 139 -18.72 0.23 -6.05
N ARG A 140 -17.88 1.25 -5.74
CA ARG A 140 -18.30 2.64 -5.48
C ARG A 140 -18.56 3.43 -6.74
N ILE A 141 -18.12 2.92 -7.90
CA ILE A 141 -18.16 3.67 -9.16
C ILE A 141 -19.19 3.15 -10.16
N GLN A 142 -20.14 2.35 -9.69
CA GLN A 142 -21.21 1.86 -10.56
C GLN A 142 -21.91 3.01 -11.27
N ARG A 143 -22.03 2.91 -12.62
CA ARG A 143 -22.65 3.90 -13.51
C ARG A 143 -21.96 5.28 -13.55
N LYS A 144 -20.73 5.41 -13.02
CA LYS A 144 -19.95 6.63 -13.05
C LYS A 144 -19.00 6.63 -14.23
N ALA A 145 -18.63 7.82 -14.70
CA ALA A 145 -17.54 7.99 -15.63
C ALA A 145 -16.20 7.92 -14.88
N VAL A 146 -15.28 7.07 -15.38
CA VAL A 146 -14.04 6.73 -14.70
C VAL A 146 -12.84 6.90 -15.61
N GLY A 147 -11.80 7.59 -15.13
CA GLY A 147 -10.50 7.65 -15.75
C GLY A 147 -9.56 6.60 -15.17
N ILE A 148 -8.76 5.94 -16.02
CA ILE A 148 -7.64 5.08 -15.63
C ILE A 148 -6.35 5.79 -16.02
N TYR A 149 -5.58 6.19 -15.02
CA TYR A 149 -4.34 6.93 -15.19
C TYR A 149 -3.15 5.98 -15.33
N GLY A 150 -2.56 5.94 -16.50
CA GLY A 150 -1.40 5.11 -16.79
C GLY A 150 -1.14 4.97 -18.29
N TRP A 151 -0.10 4.21 -18.67
CA TRP A 151 0.37 4.10 -20.06
C TRP A 151 1.05 2.76 -20.39
N THR A 152 0.79 1.71 -19.61
CA THR A 152 1.38 0.38 -19.75
C THR A 152 0.31 -0.68 -20.03
N ASN A 153 0.72 -1.93 -20.31
CA ASN A 153 -0.19 -3.08 -20.44
C ASN A 153 -1.13 -3.18 -19.24
N GLU A 154 -0.58 -3.04 -18.02
CA GLU A 154 -1.34 -3.06 -16.78
C GLU A 154 -2.49 -2.04 -16.77
N THR A 155 -2.28 -0.85 -17.37
CA THR A 155 -3.33 0.18 -17.48
C THR A 155 -4.51 -0.30 -18.30
N VAL A 156 -4.23 -1.03 -19.40
CA VAL A 156 -5.27 -1.59 -20.27
C VAL A 156 -6.02 -2.71 -19.57
N GLU A 157 -5.31 -3.65 -18.94
CA GLU A 157 -5.90 -4.73 -18.15
C GLU A 157 -6.77 -4.19 -17.00
N TYR A 158 -6.29 -3.11 -16.37
CA TYR A 158 -7.04 -2.44 -15.33
C TYR A 158 -8.32 -1.81 -15.87
N ALA A 159 -8.25 -1.12 -17.01
CA ALA A 159 -9.42 -0.53 -17.68
C ALA A 159 -10.46 -1.58 -18.07
N LEU A 160 -10.03 -2.73 -18.60
CA LEU A 160 -10.90 -3.87 -18.91
C LEU A 160 -11.58 -4.41 -17.65
N GLY A 161 -10.84 -4.55 -16.56
CA GLY A 161 -11.39 -4.97 -15.27
C GLY A 161 -12.43 -4.00 -14.72
N MET A 162 -12.32 -2.70 -15.02
CA MET A 162 -13.29 -1.69 -14.59
C MET A 162 -14.62 -1.77 -15.35
N LEU A 163 -14.66 -2.36 -16.55
CA LEU A 163 -15.89 -2.57 -17.30
C LEU A 163 -16.91 -3.45 -16.59
N PHE A 164 -16.49 -4.26 -15.61
CA PHE A 164 -17.41 -5.00 -14.73
C PHE A 164 -18.25 -4.09 -13.82
N TYR A 165 -17.78 -2.87 -13.56
CA TYR A 165 -18.45 -1.92 -12.66
C TYR A 165 -19.17 -0.80 -13.42
N THR A 166 -18.62 -0.34 -14.55
CA THR A 166 -19.19 0.74 -15.37
C THR A 166 -18.78 0.61 -16.82
N SER A 167 -19.66 0.98 -17.74
CA SER A 167 -19.34 1.06 -19.18
C SER A 167 -18.64 2.37 -19.58
N CYS A 168 -18.56 3.36 -18.68
CA CYS A 168 -17.98 4.68 -18.95
C CYS A 168 -16.53 4.74 -18.47
N VAL A 169 -15.65 3.94 -19.08
CA VAL A 169 -14.21 3.85 -18.75
C VAL A 169 -13.40 4.57 -19.82
N SER A 170 -12.42 5.37 -19.42
CA SER A 170 -11.45 6.03 -20.31
C SER A 170 -10.04 5.85 -19.76
N ILE A 171 -9.03 5.76 -20.64
CA ILE A 171 -7.62 5.79 -20.26
C ILE A 171 -7.08 7.21 -20.43
N VAL A 172 -6.29 7.70 -19.47
CA VAL A 172 -5.62 9.00 -19.53
C VAL A 172 -4.11 8.80 -19.29
N THR A 173 -3.28 9.23 -20.25
CA THR A 173 -1.84 8.98 -20.21
C THR A 173 -1.02 10.19 -19.75
N ASP A 174 -1.65 11.33 -19.49
CA ASP A 174 -1.00 12.57 -19.05
C ASP A 174 0.12 13.04 -20.00
N GLY A 175 -0.16 13.01 -21.29
CA GLY A 175 0.80 13.42 -22.34
C GLY A 175 1.93 12.41 -22.59
N ARG A 176 1.85 11.21 -22.00
CA ARG A 176 2.87 10.17 -22.20
C ARG A 176 2.50 9.25 -23.34
N GLU A 177 3.50 8.83 -24.10
CA GLU A 177 3.34 7.81 -25.13
C GLU A 177 2.92 6.48 -24.50
N PRO A 178 1.86 5.83 -25.02
CA PRO A 178 1.46 4.50 -24.63
C PRO A 178 2.59 3.48 -24.82
N ARG A 179 2.75 2.58 -23.82
CA ARG A 179 3.74 1.49 -23.84
C ARG A 179 3.08 0.13 -23.71
N TRP A 180 1.88 -0.01 -24.23
CA TRP A 180 1.22 -1.31 -24.37
C TRP A 180 1.53 -1.94 -25.71
N ASP A 181 1.51 -3.26 -25.72
CA ASP A 181 1.73 -4.07 -26.94
C ASP A 181 0.49 -4.11 -27.85
N GLU A 182 0.62 -4.76 -29.02
CA GLU A 182 -0.44 -4.83 -30.01
C GLU A 182 -1.68 -5.61 -29.52
N LEU A 183 -1.50 -6.61 -28.63
CA LEU A 183 -2.61 -7.34 -28.04
C LEU A 183 -3.50 -6.39 -27.19
N HIS A 184 -2.87 -5.61 -26.34
CA HIS A 184 -3.56 -4.65 -25.49
C HIS A 184 -4.17 -3.50 -26.31
N ALA A 185 -3.49 -3.05 -27.37
CA ALA A 185 -4.04 -2.10 -28.31
C ALA A 185 -5.29 -2.64 -29.04
N ALA A 186 -5.29 -3.94 -29.39
CA ALA A 186 -6.45 -4.61 -29.98
C ALA A 186 -7.64 -4.63 -29.01
N TRP A 187 -7.41 -4.92 -27.71
CA TRP A 187 -8.48 -4.88 -26.70
C TRP A 187 -9.07 -3.47 -26.52
N ILE A 188 -8.25 -2.41 -26.52
CA ILE A 188 -8.75 -1.04 -26.46
C ILE A 188 -9.72 -0.77 -27.62
N ARG A 189 -9.38 -1.22 -28.84
CA ARG A 189 -10.26 -1.06 -30.03
C ARG A 189 -11.53 -1.91 -29.92
N GLU A 190 -11.41 -3.17 -29.53
CA GLU A 190 -12.52 -4.13 -29.37
C GLU A 190 -13.56 -3.64 -28.35
N TYR A 191 -13.09 -3.18 -27.19
CA TYR A 191 -13.96 -2.70 -26.12
C TYR A 191 -14.27 -1.20 -26.20
N HIS A 192 -13.86 -0.54 -27.29
CA HIS A 192 -14.12 0.89 -27.55
C HIS A 192 -13.74 1.82 -26.39
N ILE A 193 -12.58 1.55 -25.72
CA ILE A 193 -12.12 2.35 -24.59
C ILE A 193 -11.45 3.63 -25.12
N PRO A 194 -11.98 4.84 -24.84
CA PRO A 194 -11.35 6.09 -25.25
C PRO A 194 -9.99 6.27 -24.54
N VAL A 195 -8.99 6.74 -25.31
CA VAL A 195 -7.66 7.07 -24.82
C VAL A 195 -7.39 8.56 -25.00
N TYR A 196 -7.10 9.24 -23.91
CA TYR A 196 -6.77 10.66 -23.88
C TYR A 196 -5.27 10.83 -23.61
N ALA A 197 -4.48 11.04 -24.67
CA ALA A 197 -3.02 11.22 -24.60
C ALA A 197 -2.63 12.70 -24.44
N ARG A 198 -3.46 13.49 -23.76
CA ARG A 198 -3.24 14.91 -23.51
C ARG A 198 -2.60 15.11 -22.15
N LYS A 199 -1.79 16.17 -22.00
CA LYS A 199 -1.20 16.57 -20.72
C LYS A 199 -2.29 17.09 -19.79
N ILE A 200 -2.30 16.58 -18.55
CA ILE A 200 -3.26 17.02 -17.53
C ILE A 200 -2.67 18.23 -16.81
N SER A 201 -3.38 19.36 -16.86
CA SER A 201 -3.01 20.61 -16.18
C SER A 201 -3.61 20.74 -14.78
N GLY A 202 -4.67 19.97 -14.46
CA GLY A 202 -5.34 20.04 -13.17
C GLY A 202 -6.61 19.23 -13.08
N VAL A 203 -7.35 19.44 -12.00
CA VAL A 203 -8.62 18.78 -11.74
C VAL A 203 -9.67 19.79 -11.30
N ASN A 204 -10.87 19.71 -11.88
CA ASN A 204 -12.06 20.31 -11.34
C ASN A 204 -12.66 19.37 -10.31
N ARG A 205 -12.91 19.86 -9.12
CA ARG A 205 -13.46 19.08 -8.01
C ARG A 205 -14.37 19.90 -7.11
N ARG A 206 -15.34 19.26 -6.54
CA ARG A 206 -16.14 19.81 -5.44
C ARG A 206 -15.78 19.08 -4.16
N LYS A 207 -15.11 19.78 -3.22
CA LYS A 207 -14.50 19.19 -2.01
C LYS A 207 -13.47 18.11 -2.38
N ASN A 208 -13.79 16.85 -2.14
CA ASN A 208 -12.97 15.66 -2.39
C ASN A 208 -13.50 14.77 -3.53
N GLN A 209 -14.48 15.28 -4.32
CA GLN A 209 -15.04 14.57 -5.47
C GLN A 209 -14.55 15.21 -6.75
N ILE A 210 -13.96 14.42 -7.65
CA ILE A 210 -13.57 14.83 -8.99
C ILE A 210 -14.85 15.06 -9.81
N GLU A 211 -14.86 16.13 -10.60
CA GLU A 211 -15.92 16.47 -11.57
C GLU A 211 -15.36 16.44 -13.01
N ALA A 212 -14.09 16.83 -13.19
CA ALA A 212 -13.41 16.73 -14.48
C ALA A 212 -11.88 16.75 -14.34
N LEU A 213 -11.16 16.16 -15.29
CA LEU A 213 -9.75 16.46 -15.54
C LEU A 213 -9.65 17.62 -16.53
N LYS A 214 -8.73 18.55 -16.28
CA LYS A 214 -8.37 19.65 -17.18
C LYS A 214 -7.13 19.29 -17.95
N PHE A 215 -7.13 19.56 -19.25
CA PHE A 215 -5.96 19.42 -20.09
C PHE A 215 -5.28 20.77 -20.34
N ASP A 216 -4.06 20.75 -20.83
CA ASP A 216 -3.27 21.97 -21.15
C ASP A 216 -3.83 22.78 -22.34
N ASP A 217 -4.66 22.15 -23.19
CA ASP A 217 -5.39 22.77 -24.29
C ASP A 217 -6.78 23.31 -23.89
N GLU A 218 -7.02 23.50 -22.60
CA GLU A 218 -8.27 23.97 -21.98
C GLU A 218 -9.47 23.01 -22.12
N ALA A 219 -9.31 21.87 -22.80
CA ALA A 219 -10.35 20.84 -22.86
C ALA A 219 -10.52 20.16 -21.50
N GLU A 220 -11.72 19.63 -21.27
CA GLU A 220 -12.07 18.90 -20.05
C GLU A 220 -12.56 17.48 -20.38
N LEU A 221 -12.20 16.53 -19.53
CA LEU A 221 -12.77 15.19 -19.50
C LEU A 221 -13.60 15.04 -18.23
N LEU A 222 -14.91 14.93 -18.40
CA LEU A 222 -15.83 14.71 -17.29
C LEU A 222 -15.65 13.28 -16.75
N ILE A 223 -15.20 13.16 -15.52
CA ILE A 223 -15.09 11.91 -14.77
C ILE A 223 -15.44 12.15 -13.31
N GLU A 224 -15.95 11.10 -12.65
CA GLU A 224 -16.32 11.15 -11.24
C GLU A 224 -15.33 10.40 -10.35
N ALA A 225 -14.44 9.61 -10.96
CA ALA A 225 -13.36 8.92 -10.26
C ALA A 225 -12.14 8.72 -11.18
N LEU A 226 -10.98 8.65 -10.55
CA LEU A 226 -9.70 8.35 -11.19
C LEU A 226 -9.05 7.18 -10.47
N PHE A 227 -8.66 6.15 -11.21
CA PHE A 227 -7.81 5.08 -10.71
C PHE A 227 -6.42 5.21 -11.32
N THR A 228 -5.38 4.88 -10.57
CA THR A 228 -3.99 5.00 -11.05
C THR A 228 -3.27 3.67 -11.02
N THR A 229 -2.52 3.41 -12.09
CA THR A 229 -1.66 2.23 -12.27
C THR A 229 -0.17 2.65 -12.33
N ARG A 230 0.22 3.66 -11.55
CA ARG A 230 1.62 4.14 -11.50
C ARG A 230 2.57 3.20 -10.78
N GLY A 231 2.04 2.12 -10.20
CA GLY A 231 2.80 1.16 -9.42
C GLY A 231 3.12 1.65 -8.00
N ASP A 232 3.99 0.90 -7.35
CA ASP A 232 4.27 1.01 -5.93
C ASP A 232 5.77 1.14 -5.65
N ILE A 233 6.09 1.80 -4.56
CA ILE A 233 7.44 1.80 -3.99
C ILE A 233 7.44 0.82 -2.82
N TYR A 234 8.19 -0.26 -2.95
CA TYR A 234 8.37 -1.26 -1.91
C TYR A 234 9.44 -0.83 -0.91
N PHE A 235 9.12 -0.84 0.38
CA PHE A 235 10.09 -0.49 1.43
C PHE A 235 10.95 -1.69 1.84
N HIS A 236 11.64 -2.30 0.89
CA HIS A 236 12.48 -3.48 1.05
C HIS A 236 13.94 -3.20 1.44
N ASN A 237 14.37 -1.94 1.53
CA ASN A 237 15.78 -1.58 1.71
C ASN A 237 16.42 -2.23 2.95
N LEU A 238 15.71 -2.31 4.08
CA LEU A 238 16.21 -2.97 5.28
C LEU A 238 16.37 -4.48 5.07
N ALA A 239 15.44 -5.14 4.38
CA ALA A 239 15.53 -6.55 4.03
C ALA A 239 16.75 -6.81 3.14
N LYS A 240 16.92 -6.00 2.10
CA LYS A 240 18.04 -6.07 1.16
C LYS A 240 19.38 -5.87 1.86
N SER A 241 19.50 -4.88 2.75
CA SER A 241 20.75 -4.62 3.50
C SER A 241 21.10 -5.76 4.48
N LEU A 242 20.11 -6.52 4.93
CA LEU A 242 20.30 -7.73 5.77
C LEU A 242 20.58 -8.99 4.93
N GLY A 243 20.61 -8.91 3.60
CA GLY A 243 20.88 -10.05 2.71
C GLY A 243 19.64 -10.90 2.38
N ALA A 244 18.43 -10.43 2.65
CA ALA A 244 17.22 -11.13 2.24
C ALA A 244 17.04 -11.06 0.71
N LYS A 245 16.51 -12.13 0.12
CA LYS A 245 16.17 -12.18 -1.30
C LYS A 245 15.01 -11.22 -1.58
N ILE A 246 15.14 -10.51 -2.70
CA ILE A 246 14.11 -9.62 -3.25
C ILE A 246 13.78 -10.15 -4.64
N ASN A 247 12.50 -10.29 -4.98
CA ASN A 247 12.08 -10.74 -6.30
C ASN A 247 12.19 -9.63 -7.37
N SER A 248 11.83 -9.95 -8.61
CA SER A 248 11.87 -9.00 -9.74
C SER A 248 10.96 -7.78 -9.55
N ASP A 249 9.89 -7.92 -8.81
CA ASP A 249 8.89 -6.87 -8.57
C ASP A 249 9.25 -5.95 -7.40
N GLY A 250 10.37 -6.27 -6.70
CA GLY A 250 10.85 -5.49 -5.57
C GLY A 250 10.30 -5.94 -4.22
N GLU A 251 9.65 -7.09 -4.16
CA GLU A 251 9.06 -7.65 -2.95
C GLU A 251 10.06 -8.53 -2.20
N VAL A 252 9.92 -8.60 -0.89
CA VAL A 252 10.75 -9.48 -0.05
C VAL A 252 10.25 -10.91 -0.16
N ASP A 253 11.09 -11.82 -0.69
CA ASP A 253 10.77 -13.24 -0.76
C ASP A 253 10.55 -13.84 0.62
N VAL A 254 9.42 -14.51 0.81
CA VAL A 254 9.06 -15.23 2.03
C VAL A 254 8.44 -16.60 1.70
N ASN A 255 8.59 -17.53 2.63
CA ASN A 255 7.85 -18.80 2.59
C ASN A 255 6.44 -18.65 3.21
N LEU A 256 5.67 -19.73 3.28
CA LEU A 256 4.32 -19.73 3.87
C LEU A 256 4.30 -19.33 5.36
N ASP A 257 5.41 -19.48 6.08
CA ASP A 257 5.56 -19.04 7.48
C ASP A 257 6.08 -17.60 7.58
N MET A 258 6.06 -16.81 6.51
CA MET A 258 6.58 -15.45 6.43
C MET A 258 8.10 -15.33 6.75
N ARG A 259 8.86 -16.41 6.65
CA ARG A 259 10.31 -16.41 6.83
C ARG A 259 11.01 -15.96 5.56
N THR A 260 11.97 -15.06 5.70
CA THR A 260 12.85 -14.67 4.59
C THR A 260 13.98 -15.70 4.41
N SER A 261 14.84 -15.48 3.41
CA SER A 261 16.07 -16.26 3.22
C SER A 261 17.09 -16.09 4.35
N VAL A 262 16.90 -15.14 5.26
CA VAL A 262 17.80 -14.83 6.39
C VAL A 262 17.22 -15.39 7.69
N SER A 263 17.93 -16.29 8.34
CA SER A 263 17.47 -16.92 9.58
C SER A 263 17.17 -15.88 10.67
N GLY A 264 15.97 -15.94 11.25
CA GLY A 264 15.49 -15.04 12.29
C GLY A 264 14.91 -13.72 11.76
N LEU A 265 14.95 -13.49 10.44
CA LEU A 265 14.32 -12.38 9.76
C LEU A 265 13.02 -12.83 9.10
N TYR A 266 11.95 -12.11 9.35
CA TYR A 266 10.61 -12.30 8.81
C TYR A 266 10.17 -11.05 8.03
N ALA A 267 9.28 -11.20 7.10
CA ALA A 267 8.59 -10.07 6.45
C ALA A 267 7.10 -10.39 6.27
N ALA A 268 6.23 -9.37 6.37
CA ALA A 268 4.78 -9.54 6.23
C ALA A 268 4.10 -8.26 5.75
N GLY A 269 2.95 -8.41 5.11
CA GLY A 269 2.17 -7.32 4.52
C GLY A 269 2.66 -6.98 3.12
N CYS A 270 2.20 -5.85 2.58
CA CYS A 270 2.41 -5.45 1.18
C CYS A 270 3.89 -5.35 0.73
N VAL A 271 4.86 -5.53 1.60
CA VAL A 271 6.28 -5.64 1.23
C VAL A 271 6.64 -7.04 0.71
N THR A 272 5.73 -8.00 0.80
CA THR A 272 5.90 -9.41 0.40
C THR A 272 4.95 -9.78 -0.73
N PRO A 273 5.24 -10.86 -1.52
CA PRO A 273 4.37 -11.33 -2.59
C PRO A 273 2.98 -11.73 -2.08
N ALA A 274 2.00 -10.85 -2.26
CA ALA A 274 0.58 -11.12 -2.01
C ALA A 274 -0.26 -9.94 -2.50
N ASN A 275 -1.57 -10.15 -2.71
CA ASN A 275 -2.46 -9.01 -2.94
C ASN A 275 -2.38 -8.04 -1.77
N CYS A 276 -2.11 -6.76 -2.06
CA CYS A 276 -1.98 -5.72 -1.06
C CYS A 276 -3.36 -5.32 -0.50
N GLN A 277 -3.92 -6.19 0.34
CA GLN A 277 -5.18 -6.00 1.04
C GLN A 277 -4.94 -5.92 2.55
N MET A 278 -5.68 -5.06 3.24
CA MET A 278 -5.52 -4.86 4.69
C MET A 278 -5.74 -6.15 5.48
N ILE A 279 -6.72 -6.96 5.07
CA ILE A 279 -7.05 -8.24 5.73
C ILE A 279 -5.95 -9.29 5.47
N ILE A 280 -5.39 -9.33 4.26
CA ILE A 280 -4.28 -10.22 3.92
C ILE A 280 -3.03 -9.83 4.71
N ALA A 281 -2.71 -8.54 4.78
CA ALA A 281 -1.60 -8.04 5.58
C ALA A 281 -1.75 -8.42 7.06
N ALA A 282 -2.94 -8.32 7.63
CA ALA A 282 -3.22 -8.75 9.00
C ALA A 282 -3.05 -10.27 9.18
N GLY A 283 -3.51 -11.09 8.22
CA GLY A 283 -3.33 -12.54 8.20
C GLY A 283 -1.85 -12.94 8.14
N GLN A 284 -1.07 -12.33 7.25
CA GLN A 284 0.37 -12.57 7.18
C GLN A 284 1.09 -12.18 8.47
N GLY A 285 0.71 -11.05 9.09
CA GLY A 285 1.25 -10.67 10.39
C GLY A 285 0.93 -11.67 11.50
N ALA A 286 -0.23 -12.32 11.48
CA ALA A 286 -0.59 -13.37 12.42
C ALA A 286 0.20 -14.67 12.18
N THR A 287 0.61 -14.92 10.94
CA THR A 287 1.40 -16.12 10.55
C THR A 287 2.88 -15.97 10.89
N ALA A 288 3.43 -14.77 10.75
CA ALA A 288 4.85 -14.47 10.98
C ALA A 288 5.25 -14.66 12.45
#